data_43db30e6aa602b32dede87aecfd618da
#
_entry.id   43db30e6aa602b32dede87aecfd618da
#
_cell.length_a   1.000
_cell.length_b   1.000
_cell.length_c   1.000
_cell.angle_alpha   90.00
_cell.angle_beta   90.00
_cell.angle_gamma   90.00
#
_symmetry.space_group_name_H-M   'P 1'
#
loop_
_entity.id
_entity.type
_entity.pdbx_description
1 polymer ?
#
loop_
_entity_poly.entity_id
_entity_poly.type
_entity_poly.pdbx_seq_one_letter_code
_entity_poly.pdbx_strand_id
1 'polypeptide(L)'
;MSPNSDSILSQELSRRTALKALFGVASAAVLFGLPARAHAAEATKETTDKLNAAQAQLDEVQAQLDSIANEYAALANKNAQTLNDIEGVQGQIDSTQAQIDEKKAELKKKRGDLSDRVSASYKSGGTNILSLLLASGSFEELVANAHYVEKINKSDRDAIEDIQAIQEELDAQKTELESQKDDLEKLKDQQTAQMQDMQAKQQEVQTVLSGLSDDVKE
;
A
#
# COMPACT_ATOMS: atom_id res chain seq x y z
N MET A 1 24.33 -10.91 11.04
CA MET A 1 24.98 -10.18 9.94
C MET A 1 24.06 -10.32 8.74
N SER A 2 23.16 -9.36 8.55
CA SER A 2 22.24 -9.33 7.41
C SER A 2 22.84 -8.41 6.33
N PRO A 3 22.83 -8.79 5.06
CA PRO A 3 23.33 -7.91 4.01
C PRO A 3 22.32 -6.85 3.65
N ASN A 4 22.81 -5.63 3.50
CA ASN A 4 22.17 -4.41 3.07
C ASN A 4 21.18 -4.55 1.90
N SER A 5 19.92 -4.29 2.16
CA SER A 5 18.87 -4.14 1.16
C SER A 5 18.81 -2.73 0.53
N ASP A 6 19.66 -1.80 0.95
CA ASP A 6 19.55 -0.37 0.58
C ASP A 6 20.29 0.06 -0.70
N SER A 7 20.92 -0.87 -1.44
CA SER A 7 21.73 -0.47 -2.59
C SER A 7 21.11 -0.71 -3.98
N ILE A 8 19.88 -1.19 -4.06
CA ILE A 8 19.26 -1.55 -5.36
C ILE A 8 18.37 -0.42 -5.93
N LEU A 9 17.96 0.56 -5.10
CA LEU A 9 16.98 1.57 -5.51
C LEU A 9 17.57 2.90 -6.01
N SER A 10 18.88 3.09 -6.03
CA SER A 10 19.51 4.33 -6.47
C SER A 10 20.31 4.24 -7.77
N GLN A 11 20.18 3.15 -8.54
CA GLN A 11 20.70 3.13 -9.89
C GLN A 11 19.78 3.97 -10.77
N GLU A 12 20.19 5.20 -11.05
CA GLU A 12 19.62 6.00 -12.14
C GLU A 12 19.59 5.09 -13.39
N LEU A 13 18.38 4.64 -13.74
CA LEU A 13 18.16 3.87 -14.96
C LEU A 13 18.64 4.75 -16.12
N SER A 14 19.84 4.50 -16.59
CA SER A 14 20.36 5.15 -17.79
C SER A 14 19.33 4.97 -18.91
N ARG A 15 19.07 6.02 -19.71
CA ARG A 15 18.13 5.99 -20.85
C ARG A 15 18.32 4.72 -21.72
N ARG A 16 19.55 4.24 -21.83
CA ARG A 16 19.90 2.98 -22.51
C ARG A 16 19.41 1.73 -21.76
N THR A 17 19.33 1.77 -20.43
CA THR A 17 18.88 0.63 -19.61
C THR A 17 17.34 0.55 -19.62
N ALA A 18 16.65 1.70 -19.64
CA ALA A 18 15.18 1.73 -19.80
C ALA A 18 14.76 1.19 -21.18
N LEU A 19 15.47 1.57 -22.24
CA LEU A 19 15.27 0.99 -23.58
C LEU A 19 15.55 -0.52 -23.64
N LYS A 20 16.58 -1.01 -22.95
CA LYS A 20 16.87 -2.45 -22.85
C LYS A 20 15.82 -3.22 -22.06
N ALA A 21 15.23 -2.61 -21.03
CA ALA A 21 14.15 -3.22 -20.26
C ALA A 21 12.83 -3.30 -21.07
N LEU A 22 12.55 -2.28 -21.91
CA LEU A 22 11.42 -2.27 -22.84
C LEU A 22 11.55 -3.35 -23.95
N PHE A 23 12.75 -3.61 -24.40
CA PHE A 23 12.98 -4.48 -25.56
C PHE A 23 13.46 -5.89 -25.20
N GLY A 24 13.41 -6.33 -23.95
CA GLY A 24 13.81 -7.70 -23.58
C GLY A 24 14.65 -8.40 -24.65
N VAL A 25 15.95 -8.06 -24.74
CA VAL A 25 16.99 -8.75 -25.50
C VAL A 25 17.11 -8.45 -27.02
N ALA A 26 18.24 -7.83 -27.35
CA ALA A 26 19.04 -8.12 -28.55
C ALA A 26 18.47 -7.81 -29.94
N SER A 27 18.15 -6.56 -30.23
CA SER A 27 18.07 -6.19 -31.66
C SER A 27 18.61 -4.79 -32.01
N ALA A 28 18.95 -3.94 -31.05
CA ALA A 28 19.42 -2.57 -31.35
C ALA A 28 20.90 -2.50 -31.74
N ALA A 29 21.62 -3.59 -31.79
CA ALA A 29 23.05 -3.60 -32.10
C ALA A 29 23.37 -3.70 -33.61
N VAL A 30 22.36 -3.85 -34.45
CA VAL A 30 22.60 -4.13 -35.91
C VAL A 30 22.57 -2.85 -36.76
N LEU A 31 22.02 -1.74 -36.27
CA LEU A 31 21.87 -0.52 -37.08
C LEU A 31 23.08 0.43 -37.09
N PHE A 32 24.11 0.20 -36.25
CA PHE A 32 25.28 1.10 -36.18
C PHE A 32 26.62 0.49 -36.55
N GLY A 33 26.63 -0.68 -37.21
CA GLY A 33 27.85 -1.44 -37.48
C GLY A 33 28.23 -1.60 -38.95
N LEU A 34 27.73 -0.80 -39.86
CA LEU A 34 28.24 -0.86 -41.25
C LEU A 34 29.39 0.14 -41.43
N PRO A 35 30.62 -0.34 -41.73
CA PRO A 35 31.68 0.57 -42.16
C PRO A 35 31.29 1.14 -43.52
N ALA A 36 30.96 2.40 -43.56
CA ALA A 36 30.81 3.15 -44.81
C ALA A 36 32.17 3.16 -45.54
N ARG A 37 32.40 2.19 -46.39
CA ARG A 37 33.39 2.33 -47.45
C ARG A 37 32.76 3.21 -48.54
N ALA A 38 32.96 4.47 -48.41
CA ALA A 38 32.65 5.43 -49.44
C ALA A 38 33.46 5.16 -50.71
N HIS A 39 32.85 4.56 -51.72
CA HIS A 39 33.28 4.85 -53.08
C HIS A 39 32.62 6.19 -53.41
N ALA A 40 33.47 7.22 -53.59
CA ALA A 40 33.09 8.55 -54.08
C ALA A 40 32.63 8.44 -55.56
N ALA A 41 31.38 8.01 -55.76
CA ALA A 41 30.61 8.41 -56.94
C ALA A 41 29.99 9.76 -56.57
N GLU A 42 30.07 10.79 -57.44
CA GLU A 42 29.36 12.05 -57.23
C GLU A 42 27.87 11.76 -56.98
N ALA A 43 27.46 11.89 -55.73
CA ALA A 43 26.08 11.66 -55.33
C ALA A 43 25.25 12.70 -56.10
N THR A 44 24.30 12.25 -56.91
CA THR A 44 23.35 13.12 -57.58
C THR A 44 22.60 13.91 -56.55
N LYS A 45 22.16 15.14 -56.85
CA LYS A 45 21.40 15.96 -55.94
C LYS A 45 20.21 15.20 -55.33
N GLU A 46 19.59 14.35 -56.14
CA GLU A 46 18.49 13.47 -55.73
C GLU A 46 18.87 12.47 -54.63
N THR A 47 20.09 11.88 -54.70
CA THR A 47 20.59 10.95 -53.66
C THR A 47 20.89 11.68 -52.37
N THR A 48 21.41 12.94 -52.46
CA THR A 48 21.66 13.78 -51.29
C THR A 48 20.34 14.19 -50.61
N ASP A 49 19.34 14.57 -51.41
CA ASP A 49 18.03 14.95 -50.88
C ASP A 49 17.31 13.75 -50.21
N LYS A 50 17.40 12.54 -50.77
CA LYS A 50 16.88 11.29 -50.15
C LYS A 50 17.63 10.96 -48.87
N LEU A 51 18.95 11.15 -48.83
CA LEU A 51 19.74 10.91 -47.62
C LEU A 51 19.35 11.89 -46.49
N ASN A 52 19.19 13.13 -46.82
CA ASN A 52 18.77 14.16 -45.85
C ASN A 52 17.34 13.92 -45.33
N ALA A 53 16.43 13.47 -46.19
CA ALA A 53 15.07 13.10 -45.80
C ALA A 53 15.07 11.88 -44.86
N ALA A 54 15.83 10.83 -45.18
CA ALA A 54 16.00 9.65 -44.34
C ALA A 54 16.62 9.99 -42.97
N GLN A 55 17.63 10.89 -42.96
CA GLN A 55 18.24 11.38 -41.73
C GLN A 55 17.20 12.10 -40.84
N ALA A 56 16.40 13.01 -41.45
CA ALA A 56 15.35 13.73 -40.71
C ALA A 56 14.29 12.78 -40.10
N GLN A 57 13.91 11.73 -40.86
CA GLN A 57 13.00 10.69 -40.34
C GLN A 57 13.60 9.92 -39.18
N LEU A 58 14.90 9.54 -39.26
CA LEU A 58 15.60 8.88 -38.17
C LEU A 58 15.66 9.74 -36.91
N ASP A 59 15.95 11.04 -37.07
CA ASP A 59 16.01 11.98 -35.95
C ASP A 59 14.62 12.13 -35.28
N GLU A 60 13.53 12.18 -36.09
CA GLU A 60 12.17 12.24 -35.59
C GLU A 60 11.78 10.97 -34.84
N VAL A 61 12.04 9.79 -35.39
CA VAL A 61 11.79 8.51 -34.73
C VAL A 61 12.59 8.38 -33.44
N GLN A 62 13.85 8.81 -33.44
CA GLN A 62 14.68 8.82 -32.24
C GLN A 62 14.06 9.71 -31.15
N ALA A 63 13.58 10.90 -31.51
CA ALA A 63 12.92 11.80 -30.57
C ALA A 63 11.61 11.20 -30.00
N GLN A 64 10.82 10.53 -30.84
CA GLN A 64 9.60 9.83 -30.40
C GLN A 64 9.94 8.70 -29.43
N LEU A 65 10.92 7.86 -29.73
CA LEU A 65 11.36 6.76 -28.87
C LEU A 65 11.91 7.28 -27.53
N ASP A 66 12.67 8.39 -27.53
CA ASP A 66 13.16 9.02 -26.31
C ASP A 66 12.01 9.55 -25.44
N SER A 67 10.96 10.13 -26.06
CA SER A 67 9.76 10.59 -25.35
C SER A 67 9.03 9.42 -24.69
N ILE A 68 8.73 8.37 -25.45
CA ILE A 68 8.06 7.17 -24.94
C ILE A 68 8.87 6.50 -23.81
N ALA A 69 10.20 6.43 -23.95
CA ALA A 69 11.07 5.88 -22.93
C ALA A 69 11.03 6.69 -21.63
N ASN A 70 10.99 8.02 -21.71
CA ASN A 70 10.86 8.88 -20.54
C ASN A 70 9.49 8.72 -19.85
N GLU A 71 8.41 8.65 -20.63
CA GLU A 71 7.06 8.43 -20.11
C GLU A 71 6.93 7.06 -19.44
N TYR A 72 7.48 6.03 -20.07
CA TYR A 72 7.52 4.67 -19.48
C TYR A 72 8.31 4.64 -18.16
N ALA A 73 9.46 5.30 -18.11
CA ALA A 73 10.25 5.39 -16.88
C ALA A 73 9.49 6.12 -15.75
N ALA A 74 8.76 7.18 -16.10
CA ALA A 74 7.91 7.89 -15.13
C ALA A 74 6.76 7.01 -14.62
N LEU A 75 6.10 6.26 -15.50
CA LEU A 75 5.06 5.29 -15.14
C LEU A 75 5.61 4.16 -14.27
N ALA A 76 6.79 3.63 -14.60
CA ALA A 76 7.44 2.58 -13.81
C ALA A 76 7.76 3.05 -12.39
N ASN A 77 8.28 4.28 -12.24
CA ASN A 77 8.53 4.86 -10.92
C ASN A 77 7.23 5.07 -10.13
N LYS A 78 6.18 5.56 -10.80
CA LYS A 78 4.87 5.74 -10.16
C LYS A 78 4.26 4.40 -9.73
N ASN A 79 4.38 3.38 -10.56
CA ASN A 79 3.92 2.03 -10.21
C ASN A 79 4.68 1.45 -9.02
N ALA A 80 6.01 1.64 -8.95
CA ALA A 80 6.80 1.22 -7.81
C ALA A 80 6.38 1.94 -6.51
N GLN A 81 6.06 3.23 -6.59
CA GLN A 81 5.52 4.00 -5.48
C GLN A 81 4.16 3.45 -5.02
N THR A 82 3.24 3.22 -5.96
CA THR A 82 1.91 2.64 -5.67
C THR A 82 2.03 1.27 -5.01
N LEU A 83 2.99 0.44 -5.43
CA LEU A 83 3.25 -0.86 -4.78
C LEU A 83 3.71 -0.72 -3.33
N ASN A 84 4.60 0.23 -3.04
CA ASN A 84 5.02 0.52 -1.67
C ASN A 84 3.85 1.04 -0.81
N ASP A 85 2.99 1.88 -1.38
CA ASP A 85 1.81 2.39 -0.70
C ASP A 85 0.81 1.25 -0.39
N ILE A 86 0.60 0.32 -1.33
CA ILE A 86 -0.21 -0.88 -1.14
C ILE A 86 0.34 -1.74 0.01
N GLU A 87 1.65 -1.98 0.05
CA GLU A 87 2.29 -2.74 1.13
C GLU A 87 2.14 -2.03 2.47
N GLY A 88 2.30 -0.71 2.49
CA GLY A 88 2.12 0.11 3.69
C GLY A 88 0.68 0.04 4.23
N VAL A 89 -0.32 0.22 3.37
CA VAL A 89 -1.73 0.13 3.77
C VAL A 89 -2.11 -1.29 4.20
N GLN A 90 -1.59 -2.33 3.53
CA GLN A 90 -1.80 -3.72 3.96
C GLN A 90 -1.25 -3.96 5.38
N GLY A 91 -0.05 -3.45 5.67
CA GLY A 91 0.53 -3.53 7.03
C GLY A 91 -0.32 -2.80 8.09
N GLN A 92 -0.91 -1.66 7.74
CA GLN A 92 -1.84 -0.94 8.62
C GLN A 92 -3.12 -1.76 8.87
N ILE A 93 -3.70 -2.35 7.83
CA ILE A 93 -4.87 -3.24 7.93
C ILE A 93 -4.58 -4.41 8.88
N ASP A 94 -3.44 -5.07 8.72
CA ASP A 94 -3.07 -6.22 9.55
C ASP A 94 -2.88 -5.79 11.02
N SER A 95 -2.25 -4.63 11.26
CA SER A 95 -2.07 -4.05 12.59
C SER A 95 -3.41 -3.68 13.22
N THR A 96 -4.29 -2.99 12.50
CA THR A 96 -5.62 -2.59 12.99
C THR A 96 -6.48 -3.82 13.29
N GLN A 97 -6.41 -4.86 12.45
CA GLN A 97 -7.12 -6.10 12.70
C GLN A 97 -6.63 -6.81 13.98
N ALA A 98 -5.33 -6.84 14.21
CA ALA A 98 -4.75 -7.41 15.43
C ALA A 98 -5.22 -6.64 16.69
N GLN A 99 -5.24 -5.31 16.64
CA GLN A 99 -5.75 -4.47 17.73
C GLN A 99 -7.25 -4.73 18.00
N ILE A 100 -8.06 -4.86 16.95
CA ILE A 100 -9.47 -5.22 17.06
C ILE A 100 -9.65 -6.58 17.77
N ASP A 101 -8.84 -7.56 17.41
CA ASP A 101 -8.96 -8.89 18.00
C ASP A 101 -8.50 -8.92 19.47
N GLU A 102 -7.46 -8.15 19.83
CA GLU A 102 -7.04 -7.94 21.21
C GLU A 102 -8.14 -7.25 22.02
N LYS A 103 -8.71 -6.17 21.51
CA LYS A 103 -9.79 -5.44 22.18
C LYS A 103 -11.07 -6.25 22.34
N LYS A 104 -11.40 -7.10 21.37
CA LYS A 104 -12.52 -8.07 21.52
C LYS A 104 -12.27 -9.08 22.64
N ALA A 105 -11.04 -9.58 22.77
CA ALA A 105 -10.67 -10.49 23.84
C ALA A 105 -10.76 -9.80 25.21
N GLU A 106 -10.25 -8.57 25.32
CA GLU A 106 -10.35 -7.74 26.53
C GLU A 106 -11.82 -7.49 26.91
N LEU A 107 -12.65 -7.06 25.94
CA LEU A 107 -14.07 -6.83 26.14
C LEU A 107 -14.80 -8.08 26.64
N LYS A 108 -14.52 -9.22 26.02
CA LYS A 108 -15.09 -10.52 26.44
C LYS A 108 -14.74 -10.86 27.89
N LYS A 109 -13.45 -10.68 28.26
CA LYS A 109 -12.98 -10.91 29.63
C LYS A 109 -13.68 -9.99 30.62
N LYS A 110 -13.67 -8.67 30.38
CA LYS A 110 -14.32 -7.68 31.29
C LYS A 110 -15.82 -7.93 31.45
N ARG A 111 -16.52 -8.27 30.36
CA ARG A 111 -17.93 -8.67 30.42
C ARG A 111 -18.15 -9.95 31.21
N GLY A 112 -17.26 -10.94 31.10
CA GLY A 112 -17.27 -12.16 31.88
C GLY A 112 -17.11 -11.87 33.37
N ASP A 113 -16.08 -11.11 33.74
CA ASP A 113 -15.79 -10.72 35.11
C ASP A 113 -16.95 -9.95 35.77
N LEU A 114 -17.58 -9.06 35.01
CA LEU A 114 -18.76 -8.31 35.47
C LEU A 114 -19.98 -9.26 35.66
N SER A 115 -20.23 -10.14 34.70
CA SER A 115 -21.32 -11.15 34.76
C SER A 115 -21.18 -12.06 35.95
N ASP A 116 -19.97 -12.51 36.25
CA ASP A 116 -19.68 -13.38 37.40
C ASP A 116 -19.96 -12.66 38.72
N ARG A 117 -19.55 -11.36 38.83
CA ARG A 117 -19.85 -10.54 40.00
C ARG A 117 -21.34 -10.30 40.19
N VAL A 118 -22.06 -9.95 39.11
CA VAL A 118 -23.52 -9.78 39.14
C VAL A 118 -24.21 -11.09 39.54
N SER A 119 -23.78 -12.23 38.99
CA SER A 119 -24.33 -13.55 39.31
C SER A 119 -24.07 -13.94 40.78
N ALA A 120 -22.88 -13.67 41.30
CA ALA A 120 -22.54 -13.88 42.69
C ALA A 120 -23.40 -13.02 43.63
N SER A 121 -23.56 -11.74 43.28
CA SER A 121 -24.39 -10.78 44.01
C SER A 121 -25.87 -11.22 44.04
N TYR A 122 -26.39 -11.71 42.91
CA TYR A 122 -27.77 -12.22 42.82
C TYR A 122 -27.96 -13.52 43.63
N LYS A 123 -27.02 -14.45 43.56
CA LYS A 123 -27.10 -15.74 44.31
C LYS A 123 -26.97 -15.55 45.81
N SER A 124 -26.19 -14.53 46.25
CA SER A 124 -26.07 -14.21 47.67
C SER A 124 -27.29 -13.45 48.22
N GLY A 125 -28.31 -13.21 47.37
CA GLY A 125 -29.52 -12.48 47.73
C GLY A 125 -29.15 -11.02 48.06
N GLY A 126 -29.67 -10.03 47.35
CA GLY A 126 -29.37 -8.61 47.59
C GLY A 126 -29.61 -8.13 49.04
N THR A 127 -30.06 -8.97 49.89
CA THR A 127 -30.13 -8.87 51.36
C THR A 127 -28.76 -8.95 52.07
N ASN A 128 -27.71 -9.42 51.41
CA ASN A 128 -26.42 -9.63 52.06
C ASN A 128 -25.74 -8.31 52.48
N ILE A 129 -25.93 -7.25 51.73
CA ILE A 129 -25.37 -5.93 52.06
C ILE A 129 -26.10 -5.35 53.26
N LEU A 130 -27.44 -5.42 53.28
CA LEU A 130 -28.23 -4.95 54.39
C LEU A 130 -28.05 -5.83 55.65
N SER A 131 -27.95 -7.18 55.47
CA SER A 131 -27.68 -8.08 56.55
C SER A 131 -26.24 -7.95 57.07
N LEU A 132 -25.26 -7.68 56.22
CA LEU A 132 -23.89 -7.38 56.63
C LEU A 132 -23.82 -6.09 57.45
N LEU A 133 -24.56 -5.05 57.07
CA LEU A 133 -24.64 -3.81 57.81
C LEU A 133 -25.41 -3.98 59.14
N LEU A 134 -26.49 -4.78 59.14
CA LEU A 134 -27.30 -5.05 60.33
C LEU A 134 -26.63 -6.07 61.27
N ALA A 135 -25.73 -6.93 60.77
CA ALA A 135 -24.97 -7.88 61.58
C ALA A 135 -23.71 -7.29 62.22
N SER A 136 -23.40 -6.02 61.94
CA SER A 136 -22.26 -5.33 62.54
C SER A 136 -22.42 -5.22 64.06
N GLY A 137 -21.48 -5.76 64.80
CA GLY A 137 -21.52 -5.77 66.28
C GLY A 137 -21.04 -4.48 66.88
N SER A 138 -20.41 -3.57 66.09
CA SER A 138 -19.90 -2.26 66.54
C SER A 138 -20.14 -1.21 65.46
N PHE A 139 -20.09 0.07 65.85
CA PHE A 139 -20.15 1.22 64.93
C PHE A 139 -19.00 1.29 63.96
N GLU A 140 -17.78 0.92 64.40
CA GLU A 140 -16.60 0.85 63.59
C GLU A 140 -16.75 -0.22 62.48
N GLU A 141 -17.32 -1.37 62.83
CA GLU A 141 -17.55 -2.46 61.89
C GLU A 141 -18.65 -2.08 60.87
N LEU A 142 -19.70 -1.35 61.29
CA LEU A 142 -20.71 -0.76 60.42
C LEU A 142 -20.12 0.21 59.39
N VAL A 143 -19.24 1.09 59.83
CA VAL A 143 -18.57 2.08 58.93
C VAL A 143 -17.64 1.37 57.97
N ALA A 144 -16.88 0.37 58.42
CA ALA A 144 -15.99 -0.41 57.57
C ALA A 144 -16.81 -1.19 56.50
N ASN A 145 -17.91 -1.79 56.86
CA ASN A 145 -18.79 -2.52 55.96
C ASN A 145 -19.48 -1.60 54.94
N ALA A 146 -19.93 -0.41 55.38
CA ALA A 146 -20.49 0.62 54.47
C ALA A 146 -19.45 1.10 53.46
N HIS A 147 -18.24 1.36 53.88
CA HIS A 147 -17.14 1.75 52.97
C HIS A 147 -16.82 0.63 51.99
N TYR A 148 -16.85 -0.62 52.42
CA TYR A 148 -16.63 -1.77 51.54
C TYR A 148 -17.69 -1.88 50.44
N VAL A 149 -18.98 -1.66 50.79
CA VAL A 149 -20.11 -1.66 49.84
C VAL A 149 -19.97 -0.51 48.84
N GLU A 150 -19.61 0.68 49.33
CA GLU A 150 -19.36 1.84 48.46
C GLU A 150 -18.23 1.56 47.47
N LYS A 151 -17.13 0.92 47.92
CA LYS A 151 -15.99 0.57 47.08
C LYS A 151 -16.35 -0.47 46.01
N ILE A 152 -17.22 -1.46 46.36
CA ILE A 152 -17.72 -2.46 45.39
C ILE A 152 -18.58 -1.76 44.32
N ASN A 153 -19.51 -0.93 44.71
CA ASN A 153 -20.39 -0.19 43.78
C ASN A 153 -19.62 0.76 42.86
N LYS A 154 -18.54 1.37 43.37
CA LYS A 154 -17.64 2.19 42.54
C LYS A 154 -16.90 1.30 41.51
N SER A 155 -16.33 0.17 41.96
CA SER A 155 -15.63 -0.78 41.07
C SER A 155 -16.49 -1.32 39.94
N ASP A 156 -17.80 -1.54 40.21
CA ASP A 156 -18.73 -2.00 39.19
C ASP A 156 -19.09 -0.91 38.19
N ARG A 157 -19.22 0.35 38.63
CA ARG A 157 -19.36 1.51 37.73
C ARG A 157 -18.15 1.70 36.86
N ASP A 158 -16.95 1.70 37.46
CA ASP A 158 -15.69 1.81 36.73
C ASP A 158 -15.56 0.70 35.68
N ALA A 159 -15.98 -0.54 36.01
CA ALA A 159 -15.97 -1.65 35.06
C ALA A 159 -16.95 -1.47 33.90
N ILE A 160 -18.11 -0.88 34.13
CA ILE A 160 -19.11 -0.55 33.07
C ILE A 160 -18.57 0.54 32.16
N GLU A 161 -17.98 1.59 32.75
CA GLU A 161 -17.37 2.69 31.99
C GLU A 161 -16.23 2.19 31.10
N ASP A 162 -15.37 1.31 31.65
CA ASP A 162 -14.29 0.65 30.88
C ASP A 162 -14.84 -0.17 29.71
N ILE A 163 -15.91 -0.95 29.93
CA ILE A 163 -16.56 -1.75 28.88
C ILE A 163 -17.13 -0.85 27.77
N GLN A 164 -17.74 0.27 28.13
CA GLN A 164 -18.25 1.24 27.16
C GLN A 164 -17.13 1.88 26.35
N ALA A 165 -16.05 2.32 27.01
CA ALA A 165 -14.89 2.89 26.35
C ALA A 165 -14.24 1.91 25.35
N ILE A 166 -14.06 0.64 25.74
CA ILE A 166 -13.53 -0.39 24.84
C ILE A 166 -14.47 -0.61 23.63
N GLN A 167 -15.78 -0.53 23.85
CA GLN A 167 -16.75 -0.70 22.76
C GLN A 167 -16.70 0.45 21.77
N GLU A 168 -16.59 1.69 22.24
CA GLU A 168 -16.43 2.88 21.41
C GLU A 168 -15.11 2.83 20.61
N GLU A 169 -14.01 2.43 21.26
CA GLU A 169 -12.72 2.24 20.61
C GLU A 169 -12.80 1.15 19.53
N LEU A 170 -13.47 0.03 19.79
CA LEU A 170 -13.69 -1.03 18.81
C LEU A 170 -14.49 -0.56 17.59
N ASP A 171 -15.49 0.25 17.78
CA ASP A 171 -16.31 0.74 16.68
C ASP A 171 -15.54 1.79 15.85
N ALA A 172 -14.71 2.62 16.49
CA ALA A 172 -13.78 3.50 15.79
C ALA A 172 -12.73 2.73 14.97
N GLN A 173 -12.11 1.69 15.55
CA GLN A 173 -11.14 0.84 14.85
C GLN A 173 -11.76 0.08 13.68
N LYS A 174 -13.01 -0.38 13.77
CA LYS A 174 -13.71 -1.00 12.64
C LYS A 174 -13.94 -0.02 11.50
N THR A 175 -14.33 1.21 11.82
CA THR A 175 -14.52 2.28 10.82
C THR A 175 -13.20 2.60 10.14
N GLU A 176 -12.11 2.69 10.90
CA GLU A 176 -10.76 2.89 10.38
C GLU A 176 -10.35 1.74 9.45
N LEU A 177 -10.59 0.49 9.86
CA LEU A 177 -10.30 -0.69 9.05
C LEU A 177 -11.07 -0.69 7.72
N GLU A 178 -12.32 -0.28 7.70
CA GLU A 178 -13.11 -0.15 6.47
C GLU A 178 -12.51 0.91 5.56
N SER A 179 -12.15 2.09 6.10
CA SER A 179 -11.49 3.15 5.34
C SER A 179 -10.17 2.69 4.74
N GLN A 180 -9.35 1.98 5.50
CA GLN A 180 -8.06 1.42 5.02
C GLN A 180 -8.27 0.40 3.89
N LYS A 181 -9.33 -0.42 3.96
CA LYS A 181 -9.67 -1.37 2.89
C LYS A 181 -10.12 -0.67 1.61
N ASP A 182 -10.92 0.39 1.73
CA ASP A 182 -11.33 1.22 0.59
C ASP A 182 -10.13 1.89 -0.08
N ASP A 183 -9.19 2.39 0.72
CA ASP A 183 -7.96 3.01 0.19
C ASP A 183 -7.05 1.97 -0.49
N LEU A 184 -6.97 0.75 0.05
CA LEU A 184 -6.25 -0.35 -0.59
C LEU A 184 -6.87 -0.72 -1.94
N GLU A 185 -8.20 -0.75 -2.05
CA GLU A 185 -8.89 -1.03 -3.31
C GLU A 185 -8.58 0.04 -4.35
N LYS A 186 -8.68 1.33 -3.99
CA LYS A 186 -8.31 2.45 -4.86
C LYS A 186 -6.86 2.37 -5.36
N LEU A 187 -5.91 2.02 -4.47
CA LEU A 187 -4.52 1.85 -4.85
C LEU A 187 -4.31 0.68 -5.82
N LYS A 188 -5.03 -0.43 -5.65
CA LYS A 188 -5.01 -1.56 -6.60
C LYS A 188 -5.59 -1.21 -7.96
N ASP A 189 -6.67 -0.43 -7.99
CA ASP A 189 -7.24 0.08 -9.24
C ASP A 189 -6.27 1.02 -9.95
N GLN A 190 -5.62 1.91 -9.19
CA GLN A 190 -4.59 2.80 -9.71
C GLN A 190 -3.39 2.01 -10.26
N GLN A 191 -2.94 0.97 -9.58
CA GLN A 191 -1.89 0.08 -10.06
C GLN A 191 -2.28 -0.59 -11.37
N THR A 192 -3.52 -1.10 -11.45
CA THR A 192 -4.04 -1.75 -12.66
C THR A 192 -4.05 -0.79 -13.85
N ALA A 193 -4.50 0.45 -13.65
CA ALA A 193 -4.48 1.48 -14.68
C ALA A 193 -3.04 1.79 -15.14
N GLN A 194 -2.11 1.95 -14.21
CA GLN A 194 -0.69 2.18 -14.53
C GLN A 194 -0.09 1.03 -15.34
N MET A 195 -0.44 -0.21 -15.03
CA MET A 195 0.02 -1.39 -15.79
C MET A 195 -0.53 -1.38 -17.23
N GLN A 196 -1.80 -0.98 -17.41
CA GLN A 196 -2.41 -0.84 -18.74
C GLN A 196 -1.72 0.28 -19.55
N ASP A 197 -1.44 1.43 -18.92
CA ASP A 197 -0.72 2.52 -19.55
C ASP A 197 0.70 2.10 -19.98
N MET A 198 1.41 1.35 -19.13
CA MET A 198 2.72 0.81 -19.47
C MET A 198 2.65 -0.15 -20.68
N GLN A 199 1.61 -1.00 -20.73
CA GLN A 199 1.39 -1.89 -21.86
C GLN A 199 1.07 -1.12 -23.15
N ALA A 200 0.27 -0.06 -23.06
CA ALA A 200 -0.02 0.82 -24.19
C ALA A 200 1.25 1.48 -24.73
N LYS A 201 2.15 1.96 -23.85
CA LYS A 201 3.44 2.52 -24.26
C LYS A 201 4.35 1.50 -24.95
N GLN A 202 4.32 0.23 -24.52
CA GLN A 202 5.04 -0.84 -25.24
C GLN A 202 4.49 -1.07 -26.65
N GLN A 203 3.17 -1.02 -26.83
CA GLN A 203 2.54 -1.14 -28.15
C GLN A 203 2.86 0.06 -29.06
N GLU A 204 2.88 1.26 -28.48
CA GLU A 204 3.27 2.49 -29.20
C GLU A 204 4.69 2.38 -29.76
N VAL A 205 5.65 1.90 -28.95
CA VAL A 205 7.01 1.61 -29.44
C VAL A 205 7.02 0.63 -30.59
N GLN A 206 6.26 -0.47 -30.52
CA GLN A 206 6.18 -1.46 -31.60
C GLN A 206 5.62 -0.84 -32.88
N THR A 207 4.65 0.06 -32.77
CA THR A 207 4.06 0.77 -33.91
C THR A 207 5.07 1.68 -34.58
N VAL A 208 5.82 2.47 -33.79
CA VAL A 208 6.87 3.35 -34.31
C VAL A 208 7.95 2.57 -35.03
N LEU A 209 8.38 1.43 -34.46
CA LEU A 209 9.42 0.57 -35.08
C LEU A 209 8.93 -0.14 -36.33
N SER A 210 7.66 -0.57 -36.39
CA SER A 210 7.13 -1.23 -37.58
C SER A 210 7.00 -0.22 -38.74
N GLY A 211 6.57 1.01 -38.48
CA GLY A 211 6.55 2.08 -39.46
C GLY A 211 7.93 2.37 -40.07
N LEU A 212 8.97 2.45 -39.23
CA LEU A 212 10.34 2.63 -39.70
C LEU A 212 10.81 1.48 -40.57
N SER A 213 10.42 0.24 -40.26
CA SER A 213 10.80 -0.95 -41.01
C SER A 213 10.24 -0.99 -42.45
N ASP A 214 9.09 -0.40 -42.67
CA ASP A 214 8.44 -0.32 -43.98
C ASP A 214 9.04 0.82 -44.83
N ASP A 215 9.35 1.96 -44.23
CA ASP A 215 10.01 3.09 -44.90
C ASP A 215 11.47 2.80 -45.31
N VAL A 216 12.13 1.87 -44.65
CA VAL A 216 13.52 1.47 -44.97
C VAL A 216 13.58 0.38 -46.05
N LYS A 217 12.47 -0.32 -46.33
CA LYS A 217 12.41 -1.37 -47.37
C LYS A 217 12.16 -0.84 -48.78
N GLU A 218 11.73 0.39 -48.97
CA GLU A 218 11.62 1.08 -50.26
C GLU A 218 12.90 1.82 -50.63
#